data_02c8999672f91583c160a968217a46e2
#
_entry.id   02c8999672f91583c160a968217a46e2
#
_cell.length_a   1.000
_cell.length_b   1.000
_cell.length_c   1.000
_cell.angle_alpha   90.00
_cell.angle_beta   90.00
_cell.angle_gamma   90.00
#
_symmetry.space_group_name_H-M   'P 1'
#
loop_
_entity.id
_entity.type
_entity.pdbx_description
1 polymer ?
#
loop_
_entity_poly.entity_id
_entity_poly.type
_entity_poly.pdbx_seq_one_letter_code
_entity_poly.pdbx_strand_id
1 'polypeptide(L)'
;MNSFLSNINEVFLPISGSKKEFLVNHIYCVGRNYTEHVIEMGEDERQPPFFFSKPNWTVTGNNVPYPGKTNNLQHEVELVLALGKNANIFGIAVGV
;
A
#
# COMPACT_ATOMS: atom_id res chain seq x y z
N MET A 1 3.25 24.12 -19.17
CA MET A 1 2.39 23.16 -18.47
C MET A 1 1.30 23.91 -17.73
N ASN A 2 0.11 23.37 -17.74
CA ASN A 2 -1.01 23.94 -17.02
C ASN A 2 -0.76 23.89 -15.50
N SER A 3 -1.06 24.99 -14.78
CA SER A 3 -0.89 25.08 -13.34
C SER A 3 -1.71 24.03 -12.59
N PHE A 4 -2.85 23.61 -13.14
CA PHE A 4 -3.65 22.54 -12.57
C PHE A 4 -2.83 21.22 -12.47
N LEU A 5 -2.13 20.87 -13.54
CA LEU A 5 -1.33 19.65 -13.54
C LEU A 5 -0.11 19.76 -12.63
N SER A 6 0.45 20.96 -12.46
CA SER A 6 1.61 21.15 -11.59
C SER A 6 1.25 21.00 -10.11
N ASN A 7 -0.03 21.00 -9.75
CA ASN A 7 -0.48 20.79 -8.38
C ASN A 7 -0.73 19.32 -8.05
N ILE A 8 -0.58 18.42 -9.01
CA ILE A 8 -0.69 16.98 -8.75
C ILE A 8 0.61 16.53 -8.08
N ASN A 9 0.47 16.03 -6.87
CA ASN A 9 1.63 15.58 -6.09
C ASN A 9 2.10 14.21 -6.55
N GLU A 10 3.40 14.09 -6.78
CA GLU A 10 4.05 12.81 -6.98
C GLU A 10 4.44 12.24 -5.61
N VAL A 11 4.37 10.92 -5.48
CA VAL A 11 4.67 10.22 -4.24
C VAL A 11 5.87 9.31 -4.49
N PHE A 12 6.89 9.44 -3.65
CA PHE A 12 8.12 8.69 -3.78
C PHE A 12 8.41 7.92 -2.49
N LEU A 13 9.00 6.75 -2.65
CA LEU A 13 9.53 5.96 -1.55
C LEU A 13 11.05 5.89 -1.67
N PRO A 14 11.77 5.97 -0.55
CA PRO A 14 13.22 5.86 -0.59
C PRO A 14 13.66 4.45 -1.00
N ILE A 15 14.77 4.38 -1.71
CA ILE A 15 15.42 3.12 -2.04
C ILE A 15 16.63 2.96 -1.15
N SER A 16 16.66 1.90 -0.36
CA SER A 16 17.75 1.66 0.59
C SER A 16 19.09 1.59 -0.14
N GLY A 17 20.08 2.33 0.39
CA GLY A 17 21.41 2.35 -0.18
C GLY A 17 21.55 3.16 -1.47
N SER A 18 20.56 3.94 -1.83
CA SER A 18 20.58 4.74 -3.05
C SER A 18 20.08 6.15 -2.77
N LYS A 19 20.51 7.10 -3.61
CA LYS A 19 19.94 8.44 -3.63
C LYS A 19 18.70 8.53 -4.49
N LYS A 20 18.40 7.49 -5.25
CA LYS A 20 17.21 7.42 -6.11
C LYS A 20 16.00 7.03 -5.28
N GLU A 21 14.84 7.39 -5.77
CA GLU A 21 13.57 7.10 -5.13
C GLU A 21 12.66 6.35 -6.10
N PHE A 22 11.74 5.59 -5.54
CA PHE A 22 10.76 4.84 -6.32
C PHE A 22 9.48 5.66 -6.41
N LEU A 23 9.04 5.96 -7.63
CA LEU A 23 7.79 6.69 -7.86
C LEU A 23 6.61 5.74 -7.68
N VAL A 24 5.72 6.09 -6.76
CA VAL A 24 4.51 5.32 -6.51
C VAL A 24 3.42 5.83 -7.44
N ASN A 25 2.93 4.96 -8.29
CA ASN A 25 1.86 5.30 -9.22
C ASN A 25 0.51 4.74 -8.75
N HIS A 26 0.34 3.44 -8.78
CA HIS A 26 -0.85 2.77 -8.29
C HIS A 26 -0.48 1.80 -7.18
N ILE A 27 -1.40 1.61 -6.25
CA ILE A 27 -1.24 0.67 -5.15
C ILE A 27 -2.34 -0.38 -5.30
N TYR A 28 -1.92 -1.64 -5.37
CA TYR A 28 -2.84 -2.76 -5.39
C TYR A 28 -2.69 -3.53 -4.10
N CYS A 29 -3.80 -3.75 -3.42
CA CYS A 29 -3.83 -4.43 -2.13
C CYS A 29 -4.51 -5.77 -2.27
N VAL A 30 -4.13 -6.70 -1.42
CA VAL A 30 -4.72 -8.02 -1.38
C VAL A 30 -5.60 -8.12 -0.14
N GLY A 31 -6.89 -8.31 -0.34
CA GLY A 31 -7.82 -8.55 0.75
C GLY A 31 -7.90 -10.04 1.05
N ARG A 32 -8.29 -10.38 2.29
CA ARG A 32 -8.42 -11.76 2.77
C ARG A 32 -7.09 -12.51 2.74
N ASN A 33 -6.00 -11.79 3.03
CA ASN A 33 -4.64 -12.34 2.99
C ASN A 33 -4.21 -12.96 4.32
N TYR A 34 -4.88 -12.62 5.42
CA TYR A 34 -4.61 -13.16 6.75
C TYR A 34 -5.71 -14.12 7.13
N THR A 35 -5.34 -15.40 7.30
CA THR A 35 -6.30 -16.45 7.65
C THR A 35 -7.00 -16.17 8.97
N GLU A 36 -6.27 -15.71 9.96
CA GLU A 36 -6.84 -15.38 11.27
C GLU A 36 -7.87 -14.26 11.18
N HIS A 37 -7.58 -13.24 10.39
CA HIS A 37 -8.49 -12.13 10.19
C HIS A 37 -9.78 -12.59 9.50
N VAL A 38 -9.67 -13.46 8.52
CA VAL A 38 -10.82 -14.04 7.81
C VAL A 38 -11.71 -14.81 8.79
N ILE A 39 -11.11 -15.60 9.66
CA ILE A 39 -11.84 -16.36 10.68
C ILE A 39 -12.55 -15.42 11.66
N GLU A 40 -11.87 -14.38 12.13
CA GLU A 40 -12.43 -13.40 13.06
C GLU A 40 -13.64 -12.69 12.49
N MET A 41 -13.66 -12.45 11.20
CA MET A 41 -14.79 -11.82 10.51
C MET A 41 -15.92 -12.80 10.19
N GLY A 42 -15.76 -14.07 10.51
CA GLY A 42 -16.75 -15.10 10.21
C GLY A 42 -16.84 -15.47 8.74
N GLU A 43 -15.82 -15.11 7.96
CA GLU A 43 -15.78 -15.41 6.54
C GLU A 43 -15.21 -16.80 6.28
N ASP A 44 -15.51 -17.33 5.09
CA ASP A 44 -15.00 -18.63 4.67
C ASP A 44 -13.57 -18.50 4.17
N GLU A 45 -12.61 -19.12 4.87
CA GLU A 45 -11.20 -19.06 4.51
C GLU A 45 -10.87 -19.76 3.19
N ARG A 46 -11.80 -20.58 2.67
CA ARG A 46 -11.61 -21.24 1.37
C ARG A 46 -11.86 -20.32 0.19
N GLN A 47 -12.48 -19.17 0.42
CA GLN A 47 -12.67 -18.20 -0.63
C GLN A 47 -11.32 -17.56 -0.98
N PRO A 48 -11.05 -17.31 -2.27
CA PRO A 48 -9.76 -16.73 -2.66
C PRO A 48 -9.64 -15.29 -2.18
N PRO A 49 -8.42 -14.78 -2.00
CA PRO A 49 -8.22 -13.37 -1.75
C PRO A 49 -8.71 -12.54 -2.93
N PHE A 50 -8.99 -11.28 -2.68
CA PHE A 50 -9.40 -10.35 -3.73
C PHE A 50 -8.45 -9.16 -3.75
N PHE A 51 -8.43 -8.46 -4.89
CA PHE A 51 -7.58 -7.29 -5.07
C PHE A 51 -8.43 -6.03 -5.04
N PHE A 52 -7.86 -4.99 -4.46
CA PHE A 52 -8.44 -3.65 -4.53
C PHE A 52 -7.31 -2.64 -4.65
N SER A 53 -7.63 -1.42 -5.06
CA SER A 53 -6.61 -0.42 -5.29
C SER A 53 -6.78 0.76 -4.36
N LYS A 54 -5.67 1.45 -4.13
CA LYS A 54 -5.64 2.72 -3.41
C LYS A 54 -4.89 3.75 -4.23
N PRO A 55 -5.27 5.03 -4.15
CA PRO A 55 -4.49 6.05 -4.82
C PRO A 55 -3.12 6.24 -4.16
N ASN A 56 -2.17 6.73 -4.93
CA ASN A 56 -0.80 6.90 -4.44
C ASN A 56 -0.69 7.84 -3.23
N TRP A 57 -1.57 8.82 -3.13
CA TRP A 57 -1.51 9.79 -2.03
C TRP A 57 -1.91 9.21 -0.68
N THR A 58 -2.34 7.97 -0.62
CA THR A 58 -2.64 7.30 0.65
C THR A 58 -1.40 6.75 1.34
N VAL A 59 -0.24 6.81 0.69
CA VAL A 59 1.02 6.39 1.31
C VAL A 59 1.41 7.39 2.39
N THR A 60 1.75 6.88 3.56
CA THR A 60 2.32 7.68 4.63
C THR A 60 3.76 7.23 4.90
N GLY A 61 4.52 8.06 5.60
CA GLY A 61 5.85 7.69 6.03
C GLY A 61 5.83 6.83 7.29
N ASN A 62 6.80 7.05 8.16
CA ASN A 62 6.96 6.24 9.37
C ASN A 62 5.90 6.53 10.44
N ASN A 63 5.22 7.66 10.34
CA ASN A 63 4.18 8.05 11.29
C ASN A 63 2.82 7.97 10.62
N VAL A 64 1.95 7.13 11.17
CA VAL A 64 0.58 6.97 10.68
C VAL A 64 -0.35 7.72 11.62
N PRO A 65 -1.03 8.76 11.14
CA PRO A 65 -1.98 9.46 11.99
C PRO A 65 -3.15 8.56 12.34
N TYR A 66 -3.59 8.61 13.60
CA TYR A 66 -4.72 7.81 14.02
C TYR A 66 -6.01 8.39 13.41
N PRO A 67 -6.81 7.57 12.75
CA PRO A 67 -8.05 8.07 12.13
C PRO A 67 -9.02 8.61 13.18
N GLY A 68 -9.57 9.79 12.91
CA GLY A 68 -10.47 10.45 13.87
C GLY A 68 -11.85 9.81 13.99
N LYS A 69 -12.21 8.92 13.07
CA LYS A 69 -13.55 8.33 13.04
C LYS A 69 -13.59 6.87 13.45
N THR A 70 -12.53 6.38 14.07
CA THR A 70 -12.49 5.01 14.59
C THR A 70 -11.80 5.00 15.95
N ASN A 71 -12.23 4.11 16.82
CA ASN A 71 -11.55 3.82 18.09
C ASN A 71 -11.01 2.39 18.11
N ASN A 72 -10.97 1.74 16.97
CA ASN A 72 -10.48 0.36 16.84
C ASN A 72 -9.65 0.22 15.56
N LEU A 73 -8.53 0.94 15.54
CA LEU A 73 -7.59 0.83 14.43
C LEU A 73 -6.77 -0.45 14.59
N GLN A 74 -6.82 -1.30 13.59
CA GLN A 74 -6.02 -2.52 13.51
C GLN A 74 -4.99 -2.39 12.42
N HIS A 75 -3.83 -3.01 12.63
CA HIS A 75 -2.77 -3.00 11.63
C HIS A 75 -2.44 -4.43 11.20
N GLU A 76 -1.92 -4.54 9.99
CA GLU A 76 -1.41 -5.79 9.45
C GLU A 76 -0.04 -5.50 8.84
N VAL A 77 0.94 -6.35 9.15
CA VAL A 77 2.26 -6.24 8.56
C VAL A 77 2.25 -7.03 7.26
N GLU A 78 2.64 -6.40 6.17
CA GLU A 78 2.57 -7.01 4.86
C GLU A 78 3.86 -6.85 4.07
N LEU A 79 4.14 -7.84 3.23
CA LEU A 79 5.20 -7.73 2.24
C LEU A 79 4.71 -6.85 1.10
N VAL A 80 5.50 -5.85 0.78
CA VAL A 80 5.19 -4.94 -0.32
C VAL A 80 6.12 -5.24 -1.48
N LEU A 81 5.55 -5.41 -2.66
CA LEU A 81 6.31 -5.61 -3.88
C LEU A 81 6.24 -4.32 -4.71
N ALA A 82 7.41 -3.75 -4.98
CA ALA A 82 7.51 -2.61 -5.88
C ALA A 82 7.68 -3.15 -7.30
N LEU A 83 6.68 -2.89 -8.14
CA LEU A 83 6.69 -3.39 -9.51
C LEU A 83 7.25 -2.33 -10.46
N GLY A 84 8.22 -2.74 -11.25
CA GLY A 84 8.81 -1.90 -12.26
C GLY A 84 8.21 -2.18 -13.64
N LYS A 85 9.01 -1.94 -14.66
CA LYS A 85 8.60 -2.12 -16.04
C LYS A 85 8.12 -3.54 -16.29
N ASN A 86 7.02 -3.67 -17.03
CA ASN A 86 6.41 -4.97 -17.38
C ASN A 86 6.03 -5.80 -16.14
N ALA A 87 5.69 -5.13 -15.04
CA ALA A 87 5.30 -5.75 -13.78
C ALA A 87 6.40 -6.65 -13.19
N ASN A 88 7.64 -6.45 -13.55
CA ASN A 88 8.76 -7.14 -12.92
C ASN A 88 8.96 -6.60 -11.50
N ILE A 89 9.35 -7.47 -10.58
CA ILE A 89 9.62 -7.03 -9.21
C ILE A 89 10.92 -6.21 -9.21
N PHE A 90 10.80 -4.93 -8.90
CA PHE A 90 11.93 -4.03 -8.77
C PHE A 90 12.54 -4.09 -7.39
N GLY A 91 11.70 -4.21 -6.35
CA GLY A 91 12.16 -4.23 -4.99
C GLY A 91 11.08 -4.70 -4.04
N ILE A 92 11.45 -4.83 -2.78
CA ILE A 92 10.55 -5.26 -1.73
C ILE A 92 10.65 -4.32 -0.53
N ALA A 93 9.56 -4.25 0.22
CA ALA A 93 9.49 -3.48 1.44
C ALA A 93 8.54 -4.16 2.41
N VAL A 94 8.47 -3.61 3.62
CA VAL A 94 7.49 -4.01 4.62
C VAL A 94 6.52 -2.84 4.80
N GLY A 95 5.26 -3.13 4.68
CA GLY A 95 4.20 -2.17 4.93
C GLY A 95 3.37 -2.55 6.14
N VAL A 96 2.63 -1.58 6.62
CA VAL A 96 1.73 -1.77 7.75
C VAL A 96 0.37 -1.22 7.40
#